data_1f83519079d4f419afe3041f9ef3c56b
#
_entry.id   1f83519079d4f419afe3041f9ef3c56b
#
_cell.length_a   1.000
_cell.length_b   1.000
_cell.length_c   1.000
_cell.angle_alpha   90.00
_cell.angle_beta   90.00
_cell.angle_gamma   90.00
#
_symmetry.space_group_name_H-M   'P 1'
#
loop_
_entity.id
_entity.type
_entity.pdbx_description
1 polymer ?
#
loop_
_entity_poly.entity_id
_entity_poly.type
_entity_poly.pdbx_seq_one_letter_code
_entity_poly.pdbx_strand_id
1 'polypeptide(L)'
;MTFADIVSLESTVMDAGVDVTDGTAAYVCTPKVYGALKSTPKAAGAAEMICQNGMVNGYPVLVTNYMDADSIGFGVFSNAAIGQFGDMDLVIDPYTGAKSNIVNFVLNTDYDIVVARPEAFAIAKKKASA
;
A
#
# COMPACT_ATOMS: atom_id res chain seq x y z
N MET A 1 -12.19 10.23 9.08
CA MET A 1 -12.16 8.75 8.90
C MET A 1 -12.31 8.15 10.28
N THR A 2 -13.35 7.40 10.50
CA THR A 2 -13.69 6.77 11.77
C THR A 2 -13.28 5.30 11.78
N PHE A 3 -13.29 4.67 12.96
CA PHE A 3 -13.03 3.22 13.04
C PHE A 3 -14.05 2.40 12.24
N ALA A 4 -15.31 2.83 12.23
CA ALA A 4 -16.36 2.19 11.44
C ALA A 4 -16.09 2.25 9.93
N ASP A 5 -15.52 3.34 9.42
CA ASP A 5 -15.13 3.45 8.01
C ASP A 5 -14.05 2.42 7.63
N ILE A 6 -13.13 2.15 8.56
CA ILE A 6 -12.04 1.20 8.37
C ILE A 6 -12.56 -0.24 8.38
N VAL A 7 -13.45 -0.57 9.34
CA VAL A 7 -14.09 -1.89 9.39
C VAL A 7 -14.95 -2.15 8.15
N SER A 8 -15.57 -1.11 7.58
CA SER A 8 -16.36 -1.26 6.36
C SER A 8 -15.52 -1.66 5.13
N LEU A 9 -14.25 -1.26 5.09
CA LEU A 9 -13.33 -1.71 4.04
C LEU A 9 -13.07 -3.22 4.12
N GLU A 10 -12.83 -3.73 5.33
CA GLU A 10 -12.66 -5.18 5.56
C GLU A 10 -13.92 -5.93 5.13
N SER A 11 -15.09 -5.46 5.59
CA SER A 11 -16.37 -6.10 5.27
C SER A 11 -16.62 -6.13 3.76
N THR A 12 -16.28 -5.06 3.04
CA THR A 12 -16.45 -5.01 1.57
C THR A 12 -15.64 -6.08 0.87
N VAL A 13 -14.39 -6.32 1.30
CA VAL A 13 -13.53 -7.36 0.74
C VAL A 13 -14.02 -8.77 1.11
N MET A 14 -14.46 -8.96 2.36
CA MET A 14 -15.02 -10.24 2.82
C MET A 14 -16.34 -10.58 2.12
N ASP A 15 -17.22 -9.60 1.91
CA ASP A 15 -18.51 -9.77 1.21
C ASP A 15 -18.30 -10.20 -0.25
N ALA A 16 -17.18 -9.83 -0.85
CA ALA A 16 -16.79 -10.31 -2.17
C ALA A 16 -16.27 -11.77 -2.18
N GLY A 17 -16.29 -12.46 -1.04
CA GLY A 17 -15.83 -13.85 -0.90
C GLY A 17 -14.32 -14.02 -0.99
N VAL A 18 -13.56 -13.00 -0.59
CA VAL A 18 -12.09 -13.06 -0.52
C VAL A 18 -11.67 -13.54 0.86
N ASP A 19 -10.78 -14.52 0.91
CA ASP A 19 -10.18 -14.99 2.17
C ASP A 19 -9.13 -13.98 2.64
N VAL A 20 -9.40 -13.35 3.78
CA VAL A 20 -8.50 -12.38 4.42
C VAL A 20 -7.56 -13.01 5.45
N THR A 21 -7.69 -14.33 5.67
CA THR A 21 -6.92 -15.08 6.70
C THR A 21 -5.63 -15.69 6.16
N ASP A 22 -5.32 -15.50 4.89
CA ASP A 22 -4.13 -16.05 4.22
C ASP A 22 -2.80 -15.43 4.67
N GLY A 23 -2.85 -14.41 5.54
CA GLY A 23 -1.67 -13.70 6.07
C GLY A 23 -1.10 -12.63 5.15
N THR A 24 -1.67 -12.40 3.96
CA THR A 24 -1.24 -11.38 3.01
C THR A 24 -2.14 -10.14 3.01
N ALA A 25 -3.20 -10.13 3.83
CA ALA A 25 -4.07 -8.99 4.00
C ALA A 25 -3.34 -7.86 4.76
N ALA A 26 -3.41 -6.65 4.23
CA ALA A 26 -2.78 -5.48 4.83
C ALA A 26 -3.53 -4.19 4.49
N TYR A 27 -3.37 -3.21 5.38
CA TYR A 27 -3.75 -1.83 5.09
C TYR A 27 -2.63 -1.09 4.40
N VAL A 28 -2.96 -0.21 3.48
CA VAL A 28 -2.00 0.71 2.84
C VAL A 28 -2.53 2.13 2.99
N CYS A 29 -1.70 3.04 3.45
CA CYS A 29 -2.12 4.43 3.64
C CYS A 29 -0.95 5.42 3.48
N THR A 30 -1.30 6.70 3.39
CA THR A 30 -0.31 7.79 3.38
C THR A 30 0.20 8.07 4.81
N PRO A 31 1.42 8.63 4.98
CA PRO A 31 1.97 9.00 6.29
C PRO A 31 1.05 9.88 7.13
N LYS A 32 0.33 10.81 6.47
CA LYS A 32 -0.64 11.70 7.12
C LYS A 32 -1.82 10.91 7.73
N VAL A 33 -2.38 9.97 6.97
CA VAL A 33 -3.47 9.10 7.45
C VAL A 33 -2.96 8.20 8.56
N TYR A 34 -1.76 7.62 8.42
CA TYR A 34 -1.15 6.80 9.46
C TYR A 34 -0.98 7.54 10.79
N GLY A 35 -0.51 8.80 10.75
CA GLY A 35 -0.42 9.66 11.93
C GLY A 35 -1.79 9.90 12.58
N ALA A 36 -2.82 10.14 11.76
CA ALA A 36 -4.18 10.31 12.24
C ALA A 36 -4.74 9.03 12.90
N LEU A 37 -4.46 7.84 12.34
CA LEU A 37 -4.90 6.56 12.91
C LEU A 37 -4.27 6.27 14.28
N LYS A 38 -3.03 6.73 14.50
CA LYS A 38 -2.35 6.60 15.80
C LYS A 38 -2.89 7.54 16.87
N SER A 39 -3.49 8.65 16.48
CA SER A 39 -4.03 9.67 17.40
C SER A 39 -5.54 9.59 17.58
N THR A 40 -6.25 8.81 16.78
CA THR A 40 -7.70 8.67 16.85
C THR A 40 -8.08 7.45 17.69
N PRO A 41 -8.87 7.59 18.75
CA PRO A 41 -9.37 6.46 19.52
C PRO A 41 -10.40 5.65 18.71
N LYS A 42 -10.50 4.35 18.98
CA LYS A 42 -11.49 3.45 18.33
C LYS A 42 -12.93 3.86 18.58
N ALA A 43 -13.21 4.34 19.81
CA ALA A 43 -14.51 4.84 20.20
C ALA A 43 -14.36 6.06 21.11
N ALA A 44 -15.40 6.86 21.25
CA ALA A 44 -15.42 8.00 22.17
C ALA A 44 -15.12 7.53 23.61
N GLY A 45 -14.04 8.05 24.20
CA GLY A 45 -13.61 7.68 25.56
C GLY A 45 -12.81 6.36 25.65
N ALA A 46 -12.54 5.69 24.54
CA ALA A 46 -11.69 4.51 24.54
C ALA A 46 -10.21 4.89 24.71
N ALA A 47 -9.50 4.13 25.55
CA ALA A 47 -8.05 4.26 25.69
C ALA A 47 -7.27 3.69 24.50
N GLU A 48 -7.91 2.85 23.70
CA GLU A 48 -7.31 2.21 22.54
C GLU A 48 -7.39 3.10 21.29
N MET A 49 -6.24 3.31 20.65
CA MET A 49 -6.17 3.98 19.35
C MET A 49 -6.48 3.00 18.21
N ILE A 50 -6.90 3.53 17.06
CA ILE A 50 -7.23 2.73 15.88
C ILE A 50 -6.00 1.93 15.42
N CYS A 51 -4.83 2.57 15.35
CA CYS A 51 -3.58 1.91 15.01
C CYS A 51 -2.70 1.74 16.25
N GLN A 52 -2.39 0.50 16.59
CA GLN A 52 -1.47 0.13 17.66
C GLN A 52 -0.38 -0.78 17.13
N ASN A 53 0.86 -0.53 17.53
CA ASN A 53 2.03 -1.35 17.14
C ASN A 53 2.16 -1.57 15.62
N GLY A 54 1.71 -0.60 14.80
CA GLY A 54 1.75 -0.75 13.34
C GLY A 54 0.65 -1.63 12.74
N MET A 55 -0.34 -2.00 13.55
CA MET A 55 -1.46 -2.85 13.15
C MET A 55 -2.81 -2.17 13.36
N VAL A 56 -3.76 -2.49 12.53
CA VAL A 56 -5.18 -2.14 12.66
C VAL A 56 -5.99 -3.43 12.54
N ASN A 57 -6.82 -3.74 13.52
CA ASN A 57 -7.62 -4.98 13.59
C ASN A 57 -6.83 -6.29 13.37
N GLY A 58 -5.54 -6.31 13.76
CA GLY A 58 -4.68 -7.48 13.55
C GLY A 58 -3.99 -7.54 12.19
N TYR A 59 -4.27 -6.60 11.28
CA TYR A 59 -3.60 -6.50 9.99
C TYR A 59 -2.49 -5.44 10.01
N PRO A 60 -1.35 -5.68 9.35
CA PRO A 60 -0.27 -4.71 9.28
C PRO A 60 -0.66 -3.48 8.44
N VAL A 61 -0.10 -2.34 8.80
CA VAL A 61 -0.30 -1.09 8.06
C VAL A 61 0.98 -0.73 7.32
N LEU A 62 0.90 -0.71 6.00
CA LEU A 62 1.98 -0.30 5.10
C LEU A 62 1.83 1.18 4.78
N VAL A 63 2.90 1.93 4.94
CA VAL A 63 2.90 3.38 4.71
C VAL A 63 3.61 3.69 3.41
N THR A 64 2.95 4.43 2.51
CA THR A 64 3.50 4.82 1.22
C THR A 64 3.11 6.24 0.84
N ASN A 65 4.00 6.95 0.14
CA ASN A 65 3.73 8.27 -0.41
C ASN A 65 3.11 8.23 -1.83
N TYR A 66 2.99 7.03 -2.42
CA TYR A 66 2.50 6.86 -3.79
C TYR A 66 0.98 6.67 -3.89
N MET A 67 0.27 6.76 -2.76
CA MET A 67 -1.20 6.79 -2.74
C MET A 67 -1.74 8.22 -2.81
N ASP A 68 -2.98 8.35 -3.25
CA ASP A 68 -3.73 9.60 -3.17
C ASP A 68 -3.77 10.15 -1.74
N ALA A 69 -3.67 11.47 -1.61
CA ALA A 69 -3.75 12.12 -0.31
C ALA A 69 -5.07 11.78 0.41
N ASP A 70 -4.97 11.60 1.73
CA ASP A 70 -6.09 11.30 2.62
C ASP A 70 -6.85 9.99 2.26
N SER A 71 -6.17 9.03 1.61
CA SER A 71 -6.71 7.71 1.28
C SER A 71 -6.13 6.61 2.16
N ILE A 72 -6.92 5.57 2.37
CA ILE A 72 -6.54 4.30 2.96
C ILE A 72 -7.12 3.17 2.11
N GLY A 73 -6.34 2.15 1.85
CA GLY A 73 -6.77 0.93 1.19
C GLY A 73 -6.62 -0.28 2.12
N PHE A 74 -7.45 -1.26 1.92
CA PHE A 74 -7.33 -2.59 2.47
C PHE A 74 -7.34 -3.59 1.33
N GLY A 75 -6.46 -4.58 1.35
CA GLY A 75 -6.42 -5.57 0.31
C GLY A 75 -5.67 -6.83 0.70
N VAL A 76 -5.96 -7.91 -0.03
CA VAL A 76 -5.30 -9.21 0.07
C VAL A 76 -4.29 -9.32 -1.07
N PHE A 77 -3.03 -9.10 -0.75
CA PHE A 77 -1.96 -8.91 -1.75
C PHE A 77 -1.55 -10.19 -2.48
N SER A 78 -1.96 -11.38 -2.01
CA SER A 78 -1.82 -12.64 -2.77
C SER A 78 -2.57 -12.61 -4.10
N ASN A 79 -3.55 -11.72 -4.26
CA ASN A 79 -4.31 -11.52 -5.50
C ASN A 79 -3.66 -10.52 -6.47
N ALA A 80 -2.48 -10.01 -6.14
CA ALA A 80 -1.67 -9.17 -7.03
C ALA A 80 -0.39 -9.91 -7.42
N ALA A 81 -0.07 -9.95 -8.71
CA ALA A 81 1.14 -10.57 -9.22
C ALA A 81 2.05 -9.50 -9.83
N ILE A 82 3.33 -9.57 -9.50
CA ILE A 82 4.38 -8.74 -10.11
C ILE A 82 5.11 -9.62 -11.11
N GLY A 83 5.05 -9.24 -12.39
CA GLY A 83 5.78 -9.91 -13.47
C GLY A 83 7.04 -9.13 -13.85
N GLN A 84 8.15 -9.81 -13.94
CA GLN A 84 9.37 -9.27 -14.54
C GLN A 84 9.49 -9.82 -15.96
N PHE A 85 9.67 -8.94 -16.95
CA PHE A 85 9.81 -9.31 -18.35
C PHE A 85 11.28 -9.24 -18.76
N GLY A 86 11.83 -10.38 -19.15
CA GLY A 86 13.23 -10.50 -19.55
C GLY A 86 14.22 -10.50 -18.39
N ASP A 87 15.49 -10.58 -18.75
CA ASP A 87 16.59 -10.47 -17.80
C ASP A 87 16.93 -9.01 -17.51
N MET A 88 17.60 -8.76 -16.39
CA MET A 88 18.17 -7.45 -16.12
C MET A 88 19.31 -7.19 -17.11
N ASP A 89 19.21 -6.10 -17.86
CA ASP A 89 20.25 -5.67 -18.80
C ASP A 89 21.11 -4.59 -18.17
N LEU A 90 22.41 -4.87 -18.03
CA LEU A 90 23.40 -3.93 -17.53
C LEU A 90 24.25 -3.41 -18.67
N VAL A 91 24.07 -2.16 -19.05
CA VAL A 91 24.89 -1.46 -20.03
C VAL A 91 25.96 -0.63 -19.31
N ILE A 92 27.23 -0.90 -19.65
CA ILE A 92 28.37 -0.12 -19.14
C ILE A 92 28.80 0.83 -20.27
N ASP A 93 28.63 2.14 -20.03
CA ASP A 93 29.03 3.19 -20.99
C ASP A 93 30.23 3.98 -20.46
N PRO A 94 31.44 3.65 -20.93
CA PRO A 94 32.64 4.39 -20.59
C PRO A 94 32.88 5.62 -21.49
N TYR A 95 32.05 5.84 -22.52
CA TYR A 95 32.33 6.82 -23.56
C TYR A 95 31.66 8.17 -23.30
N THR A 96 30.43 8.19 -22.87
CA THR A 96 29.65 9.43 -22.68
C THR A 96 30.28 10.37 -21.63
N GLY A 97 30.90 9.82 -20.61
CA GLY A 97 31.59 10.58 -19.53
C GLY A 97 33.11 10.58 -19.62
N ALA A 98 33.73 10.14 -20.73
CA ALA A 98 35.17 9.92 -20.84
C ALA A 98 36.03 11.16 -20.56
N LYS A 99 35.58 12.36 -20.93
CA LYS A 99 36.28 13.64 -20.66
C LYS A 99 36.35 13.97 -19.16
N SER A 100 35.45 13.43 -18.36
CA SER A 100 35.35 13.67 -16.89
C SER A 100 35.78 12.42 -16.10
N ASN A 101 36.34 11.40 -16.76
CA ASN A 101 36.71 10.12 -16.15
C ASN A 101 35.54 9.44 -15.42
N ILE A 102 34.33 9.55 -15.98
CA ILE A 102 33.10 8.97 -15.44
C ILE A 102 32.70 7.79 -16.29
N VAL A 103 32.35 6.67 -15.65
CA VAL A 103 31.73 5.49 -16.27
C VAL A 103 30.30 5.39 -15.82
N ASN A 104 29.35 5.35 -16.78
CA ASN A 104 27.94 5.21 -16.48
C ASN A 104 27.54 3.74 -16.49
N PHE A 105 26.82 3.33 -15.46
CA PHE A 105 26.17 2.03 -15.37
C PHE A 105 24.66 2.22 -15.51
N VAL A 106 24.08 1.67 -16.57
CA VAL A 106 22.65 1.75 -16.83
C VAL A 106 22.06 0.35 -16.63
N LEU A 107 21.20 0.21 -15.65
CA LEU A 107 20.46 -1.03 -15.38
C LEU A 107 19.03 -0.87 -15.91
N ASN A 108 18.66 -1.68 -16.89
CA ASN A 108 17.32 -1.74 -17.44
C ASN A 108 16.60 -2.98 -16.90
N THR A 109 15.36 -2.80 -16.49
CA THR A 109 14.50 -3.89 -16.06
C THR A 109 13.04 -3.49 -16.26
N ASP A 110 12.24 -4.41 -16.78
CA ASP A 110 10.85 -4.20 -17.09
C ASP A 110 9.98 -5.00 -16.13
N TYR A 111 9.08 -4.30 -15.43
CA TYR A 111 8.11 -4.89 -14.52
C TYR A 111 6.70 -4.47 -14.89
N ASP A 112 5.75 -5.38 -14.67
CA ASP A 112 4.34 -5.08 -14.73
C ASP A 112 3.62 -5.68 -13.53
N ILE A 113 2.51 -5.06 -13.13
CA ILE A 113 1.70 -5.49 -11.99
C ILE A 113 0.29 -5.79 -12.49
N VAL A 114 -0.18 -6.98 -12.20
CA VAL A 114 -1.53 -7.43 -12.54
C VAL A 114 -2.30 -7.78 -11.26
N VAL A 115 -3.50 -7.25 -11.15
CA VAL A 115 -4.44 -7.62 -10.10
C VAL A 115 -5.39 -8.70 -10.65
N ALA A 116 -5.28 -9.92 -10.11
CA ALA A 116 -6.07 -11.05 -10.56
C ALA A 116 -7.54 -10.93 -10.14
N ARG A 117 -7.80 -10.37 -8.95
CA ARG A 117 -9.14 -10.16 -8.39
C ARG A 117 -9.26 -8.73 -7.86
N PRO A 118 -9.86 -7.81 -8.62
CA PRO A 118 -10.07 -6.43 -8.16
C PRO A 118 -10.89 -6.33 -6.87
N GLU A 119 -11.82 -7.26 -6.67
CA GLU A 119 -12.67 -7.32 -5.47
C GLU A 119 -11.88 -7.59 -4.17
N ALA A 120 -10.65 -8.06 -4.29
CA ALA A 120 -9.76 -8.28 -3.14
C ALA A 120 -9.16 -6.98 -2.59
N PHE A 121 -9.47 -5.85 -3.20
CA PHE A 121 -8.96 -4.54 -2.81
C PHE A 121 -10.09 -3.53 -2.65
N ALA A 122 -10.10 -2.80 -1.54
CA ALA A 122 -11.02 -1.71 -1.27
C ALA A 122 -10.26 -0.46 -0.87
N ILE A 123 -10.69 0.70 -1.35
CA ILE A 123 -10.06 2.00 -1.06
C ILE A 123 -11.12 2.97 -0.55
N ALA A 124 -10.84 3.61 0.57
CA ALA A 124 -11.61 4.74 1.08
C ALA A 124 -10.80 6.02 1.01
N LYS A 125 -11.44 7.09 0.59
CA LYS A 125 -10.88 8.43 0.56
C LYS A 125 -11.70 9.34 1.48
N LYS A 126 -11.02 10.12 2.32
CA LYS A 126 -11.70 11.11 3.14
C LYS A 126 -12.33 12.15 2.22
N LYS A 127 -13.65 12.34 2.34
CA LYS A 127 -14.36 13.40 1.62
C LYS A 127 -13.78 14.75 2.08
N ALA A 128 -13.37 15.59 1.13
CA ALA A 128 -13.00 16.96 1.45
C ALA A 128 -14.21 17.66 2.10
N SER A 129 -14.01 18.26 3.28
CA SER A 129 -15.03 19.18 3.84
C SER A 129 -15.08 20.37 2.90
N ALA A 130 -16.25 20.61 2.33
CA ALA A 130 -16.53 21.84 1.61
C ALA A 130 -16.47 23.02 2.57
#